data_f213b52ac3fadec9b5a038beb1eda5e6
#
_entry.id   f213b52ac3fadec9b5a038beb1eda5e6
#
_cell.length_a   1.000
_cell.length_b   1.000
_cell.length_c   1.000
_cell.angle_alpha   90.00
_cell.angle_beta   90.00
_cell.angle_gamma   90.00
#
_symmetry.space_group_name_H-M   'P 1'
#
loop_
_entity.id
_entity.type
_entity.pdbx_description
1 polymer ?
#
loop_
_entity_poly.entity_id
_entity_poly.type
_entity_poly.pdbx_seq_one_letter_code
_entity_poly.pdbx_strand_id
1 'polypeptide(L)'
;MGLLTIGAFARAAGLTPKALRLYARVGVLTPAAVDPESGYRLYDPRQVPLARLVAQLRRIGMPLAQIRGVCDLEPAAAAEAVTAYWRQVSVDTAARARLAGLLVDHLSEGSTTMSSRTNRAVAVRYATGCDSGIVRDSNEDVAYASDRLLAVADGVRGPGGAAASAAAVDALTAVDLADGPPVDLLTTLAGAVTDADRVVRRLATDEHQPATTLTALLRSGTHLAVVHVGDTRAYLLRDGELSLLTQDHTWVQAQVDQGRLDRDEAGAHPQRALLVRALGGGEQVEADLALRTALPGDRYLLCSDGLWAVVDRAALFATLRAAADPQRAVRDLIAAARAAGAPDNIACVVADVVAV
;
A
#
# COMPACT_ATOMS: atom_id res chain seq x y z
N MET A 1 -42.86 25.87 19.90
CA MET A 1 -42.41 26.22 18.52
C MET A 1 -43.16 25.33 17.56
N GLY A 2 -43.80 25.90 16.51
CA GLY A 2 -44.56 25.10 15.53
C GLY A 2 -43.65 24.35 14.56
N LEU A 3 -44.18 23.28 13.94
CA LEU A 3 -43.50 22.53 12.91
C LEU A 3 -43.28 23.42 11.67
N LEU A 4 -42.13 23.22 10.99
CA LEU A 4 -41.76 23.93 9.78
C LEU A 4 -42.22 23.16 8.55
N THR A 5 -42.69 23.87 7.53
CA THR A 5 -42.88 23.27 6.20
C THR A 5 -41.55 22.87 5.60
N ILE A 6 -41.57 21.91 4.68
CA ILE A 6 -40.33 21.41 4.01
C ILE A 6 -39.52 22.56 3.39
N GLY A 7 -40.16 23.60 2.82
CA GLY A 7 -39.49 24.76 2.27
C GLY A 7 -38.83 25.66 3.32
N ALA A 8 -39.51 25.90 4.46
CA ALA A 8 -38.96 26.68 5.57
C ALA A 8 -37.78 25.93 6.24
N PHE A 9 -37.94 24.63 6.47
CA PHE A 9 -36.90 23.78 7.03
C PHE A 9 -35.66 23.67 6.09
N ALA A 10 -35.89 23.50 4.82
CA ALA A 10 -34.81 23.46 3.82
C ALA A 10 -33.93 24.72 3.86
N ARG A 11 -34.57 25.92 3.94
CA ARG A 11 -33.82 27.18 4.09
C ARG A 11 -33.03 27.24 5.41
N ALA A 12 -33.65 26.83 6.50
CA ALA A 12 -32.99 26.84 7.83
C ALA A 12 -31.80 25.89 7.91
N ALA A 13 -31.84 24.74 7.18
CA ALA A 13 -30.79 23.73 7.20
C ALA A 13 -29.76 23.90 6.07
N GLY A 14 -29.94 24.83 5.14
CA GLY A 14 -29.08 24.99 3.96
C GLY A 14 -29.20 23.83 2.94
N LEU A 15 -30.40 23.24 2.85
CA LEU A 15 -30.70 22.09 1.99
C LEU A 15 -31.77 22.45 0.94
N THR A 16 -31.97 21.57 -0.03
CA THR A 16 -33.07 21.67 -0.97
C THR A 16 -34.25 20.79 -0.53
N PRO A 17 -35.52 21.18 -0.84
CA PRO A 17 -36.66 20.30 -0.60
C PRO A 17 -36.54 18.92 -1.27
N LYS A 18 -35.84 18.84 -2.42
CA LYS A 18 -35.53 17.58 -3.12
C LYS A 18 -34.61 16.67 -2.28
N ALA A 19 -33.57 17.25 -1.68
CA ALA A 19 -32.65 16.52 -0.78
C ALA A 19 -33.39 15.99 0.45
N LEU A 20 -34.25 16.80 1.09
CA LEU A 20 -35.04 16.39 2.23
C LEU A 20 -36.02 15.24 1.92
N ARG A 21 -36.63 15.24 0.72
CA ARG A 21 -37.47 14.10 0.29
C ARG A 21 -36.64 12.82 0.11
N LEU A 22 -35.42 12.94 -0.43
CA LEU A 22 -34.51 11.81 -0.54
C LEU A 22 -34.09 11.29 0.85
N TYR A 23 -33.68 12.18 1.76
CA TYR A 23 -33.24 11.81 3.11
C TYR A 23 -34.37 11.15 3.93
N ALA A 24 -35.62 11.62 3.75
CA ALA A 24 -36.77 10.98 4.35
C ALA A 24 -37.00 9.56 3.82
N ARG A 25 -36.83 9.36 2.51
CA ARG A 25 -37.00 8.05 1.85
C ARG A 25 -35.97 7.03 2.30
N VAL A 26 -34.72 7.44 2.48
CA VAL A 26 -33.62 6.54 2.90
C VAL A 26 -33.45 6.47 4.42
N GLY A 27 -34.33 7.14 5.19
CA GLY A 27 -34.37 7.07 6.65
C GLY A 27 -33.23 7.82 7.38
N VAL A 28 -32.54 8.75 6.68
CA VAL A 28 -31.47 9.58 7.30
C VAL A 28 -32.05 10.77 8.06
N LEU A 29 -33.14 11.36 7.55
CA LEU A 29 -33.83 12.48 8.20
C LEU A 29 -35.33 12.38 7.92
N THR A 30 -36.09 11.85 8.86
CA THR A 30 -37.54 11.65 8.71
C THR A 30 -38.30 12.92 9.14
N PRO A 31 -39.43 13.28 8.47
CA PRO A 31 -40.26 14.38 8.91
C PRO A 31 -40.87 14.05 10.28
N ALA A 32 -41.05 15.08 11.10
CA ALA A 32 -41.70 14.96 12.42
C ALA A 32 -43.20 14.62 12.30
N ALA A 33 -43.84 15.07 11.21
CA ALA A 33 -45.21 14.72 10.87
C ALA A 33 -45.44 14.80 9.35
N VAL A 34 -46.40 14.03 8.88
CA VAL A 34 -46.93 14.14 7.52
C VAL A 34 -48.42 14.47 7.64
N ASP A 35 -48.83 15.57 7.07
CA ASP A 35 -50.22 15.96 7.05
C ASP A 35 -51.07 14.92 6.33
N PRO A 36 -52.07 14.33 6.97
CA PRO A 36 -52.81 13.20 6.41
C PRO A 36 -53.70 13.60 5.24
N GLU A 37 -54.13 14.86 5.13
CA GLU A 37 -55.04 15.33 4.08
C GLU A 37 -54.22 15.77 2.84
N SER A 38 -53.16 16.54 3.04
CA SER A 38 -52.38 17.15 1.95
C SER A 38 -51.10 16.38 1.61
N GLY A 39 -50.66 15.43 2.44
CA GLY A 39 -49.39 14.73 2.31
C GLY A 39 -48.15 15.61 2.53
N TYR A 40 -48.33 16.85 3.03
CA TYR A 40 -47.22 17.75 3.31
C TYR A 40 -46.35 17.25 4.47
N ARG A 41 -45.03 17.27 4.27
CA ARG A 41 -44.03 16.91 5.27
C ARG A 41 -43.73 18.10 6.17
N LEU A 42 -43.84 17.91 7.46
CA LEU A 42 -43.55 18.90 8.50
C LEU A 42 -42.35 18.43 9.33
N TYR A 43 -41.44 19.35 9.64
CA TYR A 43 -40.18 19.08 10.33
C TYR A 43 -40.11 19.89 11.63
N ASP A 44 -39.54 19.28 12.68
CA ASP A 44 -39.29 19.98 13.96
C ASP A 44 -38.05 20.89 13.78
N PRO A 45 -38.09 22.16 14.22
CA PRO A 45 -36.91 23.03 14.25
C PRO A 45 -35.72 22.40 14.97
N ARG A 46 -35.91 21.52 15.94
CA ARG A 46 -34.85 20.77 16.64
C ARG A 46 -34.08 19.80 15.74
N GLN A 47 -34.62 19.45 14.59
CA GLN A 47 -33.93 18.61 13.59
C GLN A 47 -32.95 19.40 12.73
N VAL A 48 -32.91 20.74 12.81
CA VAL A 48 -32.01 21.57 11.99
C VAL A 48 -30.53 21.25 12.21
N PRO A 49 -30.01 21.06 13.42
CA PRO A 49 -28.62 20.68 13.64
C PRO A 49 -28.27 19.36 12.97
N LEU A 50 -29.10 18.33 13.07
CA LEU A 50 -28.93 17.05 12.41
C LEU A 50 -28.93 17.20 10.87
N ALA A 51 -29.86 17.97 10.32
CA ALA A 51 -29.93 18.24 8.88
C ALA A 51 -28.67 18.94 8.35
N ARG A 52 -28.09 19.86 9.15
CA ARG A 52 -26.82 20.53 8.82
C ARG A 52 -25.64 19.54 8.86
N LEU A 53 -25.60 18.66 9.86
CA LEU A 53 -24.58 17.61 9.93
C LEU A 53 -24.65 16.72 8.69
N VAL A 54 -25.84 16.24 8.32
CA VAL A 54 -26.04 15.44 7.08
C VAL A 54 -25.54 16.19 5.85
N ALA A 55 -25.83 17.49 5.74
CA ALA A 55 -25.34 18.33 4.63
C ALA A 55 -23.83 18.41 4.60
N GLN A 56 -23.16 18.56 5.74
CA GLN A 56 -21.69 18.62 5.84
C GLN A 56 -21.05 17.27 5.48
N LEU A 57 -21.57 16.16 5.98
CA LEU A 57 -21.09 14.81 5.65
C LEU A 57 -21.24 14.50 4.15
N ARG A 58 -22.35 14.96 3.54
CA ARG A 58 -22.51 14.88 2.07
C ARG A 58 -21.48 15.69 1.31
N ARG A 59 -21.06 16.85 1.81
CA ARG A 59 -20.05 17.71 1.16
C ARG A 59 -18.67 17.07 1.11
N ILE A 60 -18.32 16.25 2.10
CA ILE A 60 -17.09 15.44 2.09
C ILE A 60 -17.22 14.14 1.29
N GLY A 61 -18.37 13.92 0.61
CA GLY A 61 -18.59 12.76 -0.26
C GLY A 61 -19.16 11.52 0.43
N MET A 62 -19.44 11.56 1.74
CA MET A 62 -19.90 10.37 2.47
C MET A 62 -21.24 9.83 1.91
N PRO A 63 -21.35 8.52 1.63
CA PRO A 63 -22.59 7.90 1.17
C PRO A 63 -23.72 7.99 2.18
N LEU A 64 -24.97 8.13 1.71
CA LEU A 64 -26.13 8.27 2.61
C LEU A 64 -26.30 7.09 3.59
N ALA A 65 -25.94 5.87 3.15
CA ALA A 65 -25.98 4.69 4.02
C ALA A 65 -25.03 4.81 5.22
N GLN A 66 -23.81 5.34 5.01
CA GLN A 66 -22.85 5.57 6.07
C GLN A 66 -23.27 6.77 6.97
N ILE A 67 -23.78 7.84 6.34
CA ILE A 67 -24.30 9.00 7.11
C ILE A 67 -25.37 8.58 8.09
N ARG A 68 -26.26 7.68 7.70
CA ARG A 68 -27.28 7.15 8.61
C ARG A 68 -26.65 6.52 9.84
N GLY A 69 -25.64 5.63 9.63
CA GLY A 69 -24.91 5.01 10.76
C GLY A 69 -24.24 6.04 11.66
N VAL A 70 -23.60 7.08 11.08
CA VAL A 70 -22.96 8.16 11.86
C VAL A 70 -23.97 8.96 12.68
N CYS A 71 -25.16 9.23 12.14
CA CYS A 71 -26.21 9.99 12.84
C CYS A 71 -26.82 9.24 14.04
N ASP A 72 -26.70 7.92 14.07
CA ASP A 72 -27.21 7.06 15.15
C ASP A 72 -26.17 6.84 16.28
N LEU A 73 -24.93 7.35 16.12
CA LEU A 73 -23.84 7.18 17.07
C LEU A 73 -23.79 8.33 18.10
N GLU A 74 -23.23 8.03 19.28
CA GLU A 74 -22.82 9.05 20.24
C GLU A 74 -21.70 9.95 19.66
N PRO A 75 -21.57 11.22 20.09
CA PRO A 75 -20.68 12.20 19.48
C PRO A 75 -19.22 11.75 19.30
N ALA A 76 -18.64 11.02 20.26
CA ALA A 76 -17.27 10.51 20.19
C ALA A 76 -17.13 9.44 19.09
N ALA A 77 -18.04 8.46 19.08
CA ALA A 77 -18.04 7.41 18.06
C ALA A 77 -18.36 7.95 16.65
N ALA A 78 -19.23 8.96 16.55
CA ALA A 78 -19.49 9.66 15.30
C ALA A 78 -18.24 10.36 14.76
N ALA A 79 -17.47 11.03 15.61
CA ALA A 79 -16.21 11.68 15.23
C ALA A 79 -15.18 10.65 14.75
N GLU A 80 -15.06 9.51 15.40
CA GLU A 80 -14.20 8.40 14.97
C GLU A 80 -14.62 7.83 13.61
N ALA A 81 -15.93 7.61 13.39
CA ALA A 81 -16.45 7.11 12.12
C ALA A 81 -16.18 8.10 10.95
N VAL A 82 -16.34 9.41 11.19
CA VAL A 82 -16.01 10.44 10.19
C VAL A 82 -14.51 10.47 9.91
N THR A 83 -13.67 10.33 10.95
CA THR A 83 -12.21 10.27 10.82
C THR A 83 -11.78 9.04 10.00
N ALA A 84 -12.35 7.87 10.29
CA ALA A 84 -12.07 6.64 9.56
C ALA A 84 -12.48 6.76 8.08
N TYR A 85 -13.65 7.30 7.80
CA TYR A 85 -14.11 7.56 6.44
C TYR A 85 -13.15 8.49 5.68
N TRP A 86 -12.76 9.61 6.29
CA TRP A 86 -11.87 10.57 5.62
C TRP A 86 -10.48 9.99 5.36
N ARG A 87 -9.99 9.15 6.25
CA ARG A 87 -8.74 8.42 6.06
C ARG A 87 -8.80 7.53 4.82
N GLN A 88 -9.88 6.75 4.68
CA GLN A 88 -10.07 5.90 3.50
C GLN A 88 -10.14 6.73 2.21
N VAL A 89 -10.90 7.83 2.20
CA VAL A 89 -10.98 8.76 1.06
C VAL A 89 -9.60 9.32 0.69
N SER A 90 -8.79 9.64 1.69
CA SER A 90 -7.44 10.17 1.46
C SER A 90 -6.52 9.12 0.84
N VAL A 91 -6.57 7.87 1.30
CA VAL A 91 -5.83 6.74 0.71
C VAL A 91 -6.27 6.50 -0.74
N ASP A 92 -7.57 6.43 -0.99
CA ASP A 92 -8.12 6.22 -2.34
C ASP A 92 -7.74 7.38 -3.28
N THR A 93 -7.77 8.62 -2.77
CA THR A 93 -7.41 9.81 -3.55
C THR A 93 -5.93 9.81 -3.89
N ALA A 94 -5.06 9.43 -2.95
CA ALA A 94 -3.62 9.31 -3.20
C ALA A 94 -3.32 8.21 -4.22
N ALA A 95 -4.02 7.08 -4.17
CA ALA A 95 -3.91 6.01 -5.16
C ALA A 95 -4.35 6.49 -6.57
N ARG A 96 -5.49 7.19 -6.65
CA ARG A 96 -5.97 7.78 -7.92
C ARG A 96 -5.04 8.86 -8.46
N ALA A 97 -4.46 9.68 -7.59
CA ALA A 97 -3.49 10.70 -7.99
C ALA A 97 -2.21 10.06 -8.56
N ARG A 98 -1.72 8.97 -7.95
CA ARG A 98 -0.59 8.20 -8.50
C ARG A 98 -0.93 7.64 -9.89
N LEU A 99 -2.10 7.02 -10.04
CA LEU A 99 -2.56 6.48 -11.33
C LEU A 99 -2.71 7.59 -12.38
N ALA A 100 -3.27 8.74 -12.01
CA ALA A 100 -3.38 9.89 -12.90
C ALA A 100 -2.02 10.40 -13.35
N GLY A 101 -1.02 10.46 -12.45
CA GLY A 101 0.36 10.79 -12.80
C GLY A 101 0.93 9.83 -13.85
N LEU A 102 0.77 8.52 -13.64
CA LEU A 102 1.20 7.50 -14.60
C LEU A 102 0.52 7.65 -15.97
N LEU A 103 -0.77 7.98 -15.99
CA LEU A 103 -1.51 8.22 -17.25
C LEU A 103 -1.04 9.48 -17.96
N VAL A 104 -0.75 10.56 -17.21
CA VAL A 104 -0.21 11.81 -17.76
C VAL A 104 1.16 11.55 -18.38
N ASP A 105 2.04 10.84 -17.69
CA ASP A 105 3.37 10.48 -18.21
C ASP A 105 3.25 9.65 -19.48
N HIS A 106 2.39 8.63 -19.48
CA HIS A 106 2.12 7.79 -20.66
C HIS A 106 1.55 8.57 -21.84
N LEU A 107 0.57 9.46 -21.61
CA LEU A 107 -0.04 10.29 -22.65
C LEU A 107 0.92 11.36 -23.18
N SER A 108 1.80 11.88 -22.31
CA SER A 108 2.82 12.85 -22.70
C SER A 108 3.91 12.22 -23.57
N GLU A 109 4.29 10.97 -23.28
CA GLU A 109 5.20 10.19 -24.13
C GLU A 109 4.58 9.85 -25.49
N GLY A 110 3.28 9.60 -25.57
CA GLY A 110 2.53 9.33 -26.82
C GLY A 110 2.32 10.56 -27.70
N SER A 111 2.44 11.79 -27.16
CA SER A 111 2.27 13.05 -27.92
C SER A 111 3.55 13.61 -28.51
N THR A 112 4.71 13.06 -28.15
CA THR A 112 5.99 13.52 -28.71
C THR A 112 6.34 12.66 -29.93
N THR A 113 5.82 13.08 -31.09
CA THR A 113 6.32 12.66 -32.41
C THR A 113 7.83 12.61 -32.41
N MET A 114 8.38 11.40 -32.64
CA MET A 114 9.68 11.16 -33.27
C MET A 114 10.74 12.25 -33.03
N SER A 115 11.15 12.46 -31.83
CA SER A 115 12.45 13.07 -31.58
C SER A 115 13.26 12.06 -30.75
N SER A 116 14.25 11.53 -31.39
CA SER A 116 15.16 10.48 -30.95
C SER A 116 15.81 10.77 -29.58
N ARG A 117 15.06 10.58 -28.50
CA ARG A 117 15.67 10.15 -27.24
C ARG A 117 15.78 8.64 -27.37
N THR A 118 16.95 8.20 -27.70
CA THR A 118 17.42 6.82 -27.70
C THR A 118 16.74 6.06 -26.58
N ASN A 119 15.81 5.17 -26.93
CA ASN A 119 15.41 4.05 -26.08
C ASN A 119 16.67 3.18 -25.93
N ARG A 120 17.61 3.63 -25.08
CA ARG A 120 18.80 2.85 -24.77
C ARG A 120 18.31 1.63 -24.06
N ALA A 121 18.41 0.49 -24.74
CA ALA A 121 18.17 -0.79 -24.10
C ALA A 121 18.98 -0.82 -22.79
N VAL A 122 18.33 -1.18 -21.71
CA VAL A 122 19.00 -1.34 -20.42
C VAL A 122 19.06 -2.82 -20.07
N ALA A 123 20.17 -3.23 -19.51
CA ALA A 123 20.35 -4.53 -18.90
C ALA A 123 20.43 -4.37 -17.37
N VAL A 124 20.22 -5.46 -16.65
CA VAL A 124 20.33 -5.49 -15.20
C VAL A 124 21.41 -6.49 -14.80
N ARG A 125 22.38 -6.04 -14.00
CA ARG A 125 23.30 -6.93 -13.28
C ARG A 125 22.82 -7.05 -11.85
N TYR A 126 22.71 -8.24 -11.33
CA TYR A 126 22.12 -8.49 -10.03
C TYR A 126 22.90 -9.51 -9.21
N ALA A 127 22.63 -9.48 -7.92
CA ALA A 127 23.05 -10.51 -6.97
C ALA A 127 21.99 -10.66 -5.88
N THR A 128 21.89 -11.86 -5.34
CA THR A 128 21.02 -12.20 -4.22
C THR A 128 21.84 -12.76 -3.06
N GLY A 129 21.33 -12.64 -1.86
CA GLY A 129 21.88 -13.29 -0.69
C GLY A 129 20.81 -13.50 0.37
N CYS A 130 20.88 -14.68 1.00
CA CYS A 130 20.11 -15.03 2.19
C CYS A 130 21.07 -15.54 3.27
N ASP A 131 20.74 -15.24 4.54
CA ASP A 131 21.47 -15.70 5.72
C ASP A 131 20.43 -15.96 6.83
N SER A 132 20.60 -17.06 7.58
CA SER A 132 19.69 -17.39 8.69
C SER A 132 19.81 -16.45 9.89
N GLY A 133 20.79 -15.56 9.87
CA GLY A 133 21.14 -14.76 11.04
C GLY A 133 21.92 -15.55 12.09
N ILE A 134 21.89 -15.07 13.33
CA ILE A 134 22.64 -15.67 14.46
C ILE A 134 21.69 -16.32 15.47
N VAL A 135 20.44 -15.90 15.51
CA VAL A 135 19.46 -16.28 16.54
C VAL A 135 18.44 -17.32 16.04
N ARG A 136 18.13 -17.30 14.73
CA ARG A 136 17.13 -18.19 14.13
C ARG A 136 17.75 -19.53 13.74
N ASP A 137 17.03 -20.64 13.99
CA ASP A 137 17.45 -22.00 13.61
C ASP A 137 17.15 -22.33 12.14
N SER A 138 16.21 -21.63 11.52
CA SER A 138 15.77 -21.80 10.13
C SER A 138 15.78 -20.48 9.38
N ASN A 139 15.84 -20.56 8.06
CA ASN A 139 15.65 -19.40 7.20
C ASN A 139 14.29 -19.47 6.52
N GLU A 140 13.44 -18.48 6.75
CA GLU A 140 12.10 -18.34 6.19
C GLU A 140 12.02 -17.25 5.10
N ASP A 141 13.15 -16.56 4.87
CA ASP A 141 13.27 -15.52 3.86
C ASP A 141 13.66 -16.09 2.49
N VAL A 142 13.17 -15.47 1.44
CA VAL A 142 13.54 -15.75 0.05
C VAL A 142 13.99 -14.49 -0.65
N ALA A 143 15.13 -14.56 -1.36
CA ALA A 143 15.61 -13.57 -2.30
C ALA A 143 15.76 -14.18 -3.70
N TYR A 144 15.13 -13.58 -4.69
CA TYR A 144 15.16 -14.02 -6.08
C TYR A 144 15.53 -12.88 -7.01
N ALA A 145 16.35 -13.17 -8.03
CA ALA A 145 16.65 -12.21 -9.08
C ALA A 145 16.84 -12.89 -10.43
N SER A 146 16.34 -12.23 -11.45
CA SER A 146 16.55 -12.52 -12.87
C SER A 146 16.66 -11.21 -13.66
N ASP A 147 16.86 -11.30 -14.95
CA ASP A 147 16.91 -10.12 -15.84
C ASP A 147 15.61 -9.30 -15.81
N ARG A 148 14.50 -9.90 -15.41
CA ARG A 148 13.16 -9.28 -15.45
C ARG A 148 12.50 -9.13 -14.09
N LEU A 149 12.81 -9.96 -13.11
CA LEU A 149 12.16 -10.01 -11.81
C LEU A 149 13.19 -9.99 -10.69
N LEU A 150 13.04 -9.06 -9.77
CA LEU A 150 13.72 -9.03 -8.48
C LEU A 150 12.66 -9.19 -7.41
N ALA A 151 12.84 -10.07 -6.43
CA ALA A 151 11.86 -10.28 -5.37
C ALA A 151 12.52 -10.62 -4.03
N VAL A 152 11.93 -10.15 -2.94
CA VAL A 152 12.20 -10.55 -1.57
C VAL A 152 10.88 -10.84 -0.88
N ALA A 153 10.83 -11.96 -0.16
CA ALA A 153 9.70 -12.36 0.66
C ALA A 153 10.22 -12.85 2.01
N ASP A 154 9.54 -12.47 3.08
CA ASP A 154 9.84 -12.81 4.47
C ASP A 154 8.67 -13.63 5.01
N GLY A 155 8.95 -14.88 5.40
CA GLY A 155 7.96 -15.83 5.89
C GLY A 155 7.63 -15.58 7.35
N VAL A 156 6.35 -15.38 7.66
CA VAL A 156 5.90 -14.99 9.00
C VAL A 156 4.85 -15.97 9.55
N ARG A 157 4.56 -15.86 10.86
CA ARG A 157 3.52 -16.63 11.59
C ARG A 157 3.87 -18.11 11.85
N GLY A 158 5.15 -18.42 12.05
CA GLY A 158 5.59 -19.71 12.56
C GLY A 158 5.65 -20.83 11.52
N PRO A 159 5.39 -22.09 11.86
CA PRO A 159 5.58 -23.20 10.95
C PRO A 159 4.90 -23.01 9.60
N GLY A 160 5.68 -23.11 8.52
CA GLY A 160 5.21 -22.88 7.15
C GLY A 160 5.61 -21.53 6.54
N GLY A 161 6.29 -20.64 7.28
CA GLY A 161 6.78 -19.35 6.77
C GLY A 161 7.68 -19.52 5.55
N ALA A 162 8.66 -20.43 5.63
CA ALA A 162 9.55 -20.74 4.50
C ALA A 162 8.81 -21.25 3.27
N ALA A 163 7.77 -22.07 3.44
CA ALA A 163 6.93 -22.51 2.33
C ALA A 163 6.08 -21.37 1.77
N ALA A 164 5.62 -20.46 2.61
CA ALA A 164 4.83 -19.31 2.19
C ALA A 164 5.67 -18.31 1.37
N SER A 165 6.86 -17.95 1.82
CA SER A 165 7.77 -17.04 1.11
C SER A 165 8.21 -17.63 -0.23
N ALA A 166 8.57 -18.92 -0.26
CA ALA A 166 8.92 -19.63 -1.49
C ALA A 166 7.73 -19.65 -2.47
N ALA A 167 6.53 -20.04 -2.02
CA ALA A 167 5.34 -20.10 -2.87
C ALA A 167 4.93 -18.74 -3.44
N ALA A 168 5.11 -17.67 -2.66
CA ALA A 168 4.83 -16.30 -3.12
C ALA A 168 5.79 -15.88 -4.24
N VAL A 169 7.08 -16.14 -4.10
CA VAL A 169 8.09 -15.81 -5.13
C VAL A 169 7.90 -16.71 -6.36
N ASP A 170 7.66 -17.99 -6.20
CA ASP A 170 7.42 -18.93 -7.31
C ASP A 170 6.22 -18.52 -8.15
N ALA A 171 5.13 -18.04 -7.54
CA ALA A 171 3.97 -17.54 -8.26
C ALA A 171 4.30 -16.34 -9.16
N LEU A 172 5.23 -15.47 -8.75
CA LEU A 172 5.69 -14.37 -9.58
C LEU A 172 6.64 -14.83 -10.72
N THR A 173 7.47 -15.84 -10.46
CA THR A 173 8.38 -16.37 -11.49
C THR A 173 7.63 -17.09 -12.63
N ALA A 174 6.44 -17.62 -12.33
CA ALA A 174 5.59 -18.29 -13.31
C ALA A 174 4.88 -17.32 -14.29
N VAL A 175 4.97 -16.00 -14.05
CA VAL A 175 4.33 -15.00 -14.91
C VAL A 175 5.06 -14.92 -16.25
N ASP A 176 4.37 -15.34 -17.31
CA ASP A 176 4.87 -15.17 -18.69
C ASP A 176 4.68 -13.70 -19.11
N LEU A 177 5.79 -12.99 -19.10
CA LEU A 177 5.82 -11.56 -19.42
C LEU A 177 6.20 -11.40 -20.90
N ALA A 178 5.22 -11.38 -21.76
CA ALA A 178 5.40 -10.79 -23.08
C ALA A 178 5.84 -9.32 -22.96
N ASP A 179 6.69 -8.84 -23.88
CA ASP A 179 7.02 -7.43 -23.96
C ASP A 179 5.76 -6.67 -24.37
N GLY A 180 5.10 -6.05 -23.40
CA GLY A 180 3.84 -5.34 -23.54
C GLY A 180 3.91 -3.91 -22.99
N PRO A 181 2.82 -3.11 -23.17
CA PRO A 181 2.74 -1.77 -22.63
C PRO A 181 2.90 -1.74 -21.11
N PRO A 182 3.42 -0.63 -20.52
CA PRO A 182 3.62 -0.48 -19.08
C PRO A 182 2.37 -0.71 -18.22
N VAL A 183 1.19 -0.40 -18.77
CA VAL A 183 -0.11 -0.61 -18.08
C VAL A 183 -0.40 -2.10 -17.91
N ASP A 184 -0.06 -2.92 -18.90
CA ASP A 184 -0.21 -4.37 -18.83
C ASP A 184 0.71 -4.96 -17.75
N LEU A 185 1.89 -4.38 -17.55
CA LEU A 185 2.84 -4.79 -16.53
C LEU A 185 2.26 -4.70 -15.11
N LEU A 186 1.57 -3.59 -14.78
CA LEU A 186 0.90 -3.44 -13.48
C LEU A 186 -0.28 -4.42 -13.32
N THR A 187 -1.08 -4.59 -14.36
CA THR A 187 -2.22 -5.53 -14.33
C THR A 187 -1.72 -6.97 -14.16
N THR A 188 -0.68 -7.33 -14.89
CA THR A 188 -0.05 -8.65 -14.82
C THR A 188 0.50 -8.91 -13.42
N LEU A 189 1.20 -7.93 -12.85
CA LEU A 189 1.78 -8.04 -11.51
C LEU A 189 0.69 -8.10 -10.42
N ALA A 190 -0.38 -7.31 -10.54
CA ALA A 190 -1.53 -7.38 -9.62
C ALA A 190 -2.20 -8.76 -9.65
N GLY A 191 -2.35 -9.34 -10.84
CA GLY A 191 -2.85 -10.71 -11.02
C GLY A 191 -1.93 -11.75 -10.35
N ALA A 192 -0.62 -11.64 -10.58
CA ALA A 192 0.37 -12.53 -9.98
C ALA A 192 0.36 -12.49 -8.44
N VAL A 193 0.21 -11.31 -7.85
CA VAL A 193 0.07 -11.17 -6.39
C VAL A 193 -1.21 -11.81 -5.87
N THR A 194 -2.33 -11.67 -6.60
CA THR A 194 -3.59 -12.33 -6.23
C THR A 194 -3.45 -13.85 -6.27
N ASP A 195 -2.71 -14.36 -7.25
CA ASP A 195 -2.43 -15.81 -7.36
C ASP A 195 -1.47 -16.27 -6.26
N ALA A 196 -0.43 -15.50 -5.96
CA ALA A 196 0.49 -15.73 -4.84
C ALA A 196 -0.28 -15.81 -3.50
N ASP A 197 -1.14 -14.83 -3.20
CA ASP A 197 -1.98 -14.85 -1.99
C ASP A 197 -2.85 -16.11 -1.91
N ARG A 198 -3.45 -16.51 -3.04
CA ARG A 198 -4.26 -17.74 -3.11
C ARG A 198 -3.43 -18.99 -2.86
N VAL A 199 -2.20 -19.06 -3.39
CA VAL A 199 -1.30 -20.21 -3.17
C VAL A 199 -0.87 -20.27 -1.71
N VAL A 200 -0.45 -19.17 -1.12
CA VAL A 200 -0.05 -19.09 0.30
C VAL A 200 -1.23 -19.49 1.21
N ARG A 201 -2.45 -19.03 0.94
CA ARG A 201 -3.65 -19.43 1.72
C ARG A 201 -3.91 -20.93 1.68
N ARG A 202 -3.57 -21.62 0.59
CA ARG A 202 -3.73 -23.09 0.49
C ARG A 202 -2.76 -23.88 1.36
N LEU A 203 -1.69 -23.23 1.85
CA LEU A 203 -0.76 -23.83 2.81
C LEU A 203 -1.31 -23.83 4.25
N ALA A 204 -2.41 -23.12 4.50
CA ALA A 204 -3.05 -23.08 5.80
C ALA A 204 -3.57 -24.47 6.20
N THR A 205 -3.40 -24.80 7.49
CA THR A 205 -3.95 -25.97 8.15
C THR A 205 -4.85 -25.51 9.30
N ASP A 206 -5.53 -26.43 9.96
CA ASP A 206 -6.35 -26.11 11.15
C ASP A 206 -5.50 -25.54 12.30
N GLU A 207 -4.22 -25.89 12.36
CA GLU A 207 -3.32 -25.48 13.44
C GLU A 207 -2.47 -24.24 13.07
N HIS A 208 -2.20 -24.02 11.77
CA HIS A 208 -1.25 -23.00 11.32
C HIS A 208 -1.78 -22.23 10.10
N GLN A 209 -1.62 -20.92 10.15
CA GLN A 209 -1.93 -20.03 9.03
C GLN A 209 -0.66 -19.28 8.61
N PRO A 210 0.21 -19.91 7.80
CA PRO A 210 1.42 -19.29 7.34
C PRO A 210 1.10 -18.05 6.50
N ALA A 211 1.98 -17.06 6.58
CA ALA A 211 1.88 -15.84 5.81
C ALA A 211 3.26 -15.39 5.38
N THR A 212 3.32 -14.47 4.42
CA THR A 212 4.59 -13.89 3.97
C THR A 212 4.41 -12.46 3.52
N THR A 213 5.46 -11.67 3.64
CA THR A 213 5.58 -10.39 2.94
C THR A 213 5.93 -10.64 1.47
N LEU A 214 5.88 -9.61 0.66
CA LEU A 214 6.37 -9.65 -0.72
C LEU A 214 6.72 -8.25 -1.19
N THR A 215 7.95 -8.05 -1.62
CA THR A 215 8.38 -6.87 -2.38
C THR A 215 9.04 -7.33 -3.66
N ALA A 216 8.54 -6.87 -4.81
CA ALA A 216 9.12 -7.23 -6.09
C ALA A 216 9.18 -6.07 -7.08
N LEU A 217 10.18 -6.12 -7.97
CA LEU A 217 10.36 -5.25 -9.12
C LEU A 217 10.30 -6.08 -10.40
N LEU A 218 9.35 -5.78 -11.27
CA LEU A 218 9.16 -6.43 -12.54
C LEU A 218 9.53 -5.49 -13.68
N ARG A 219 10.46 -5.89 -14.56
CA ARG A 219 10.98 -5.07 -15.62
C ARG A 219 10.46 -5.47 -17.01
N SER A 220 10.06 -4.47 -17.79
CA SER A 220 9.85 -4.58 -19.23
C SER A 220 10.48 -3.38 -19.92
N GLY A 221 11.51 -3.61 -20.72
CA GLY A 221 12.33 -2.52 -21.29
C GLY A 221 12.94 -1.65 -20.20
N THR A 222 12.64 -0.36 -20.23
CA THR A 222 13.04 0.62 -19.19
C THR A 222 12.00 0.77 -18.08
N HIS A 223 10.83 0.15 -18.18
CA HIS A 223 9.78 0.25 -17.18
C HIS A 223 9.97 -0.78 -16.08
N LEU A 224 9.73 -0.33 -14.85
CA LEU A 224 9.74 -1.16 -13.63
C LEU A 224 8.39 -1.04 -12.93
N ALA A 225 7.63 -2.12 -12.86
CA ALA A 225 6.51 -2.22 -11.94
C ALA A 225 7.02 -2.65 -10.57
N VAL A 226 6.60 -1.95 -9.54
CA VAL A 226 6.88 -2.24 -8.12
C VAL A 226 5.62 -2.81 -7.52
N VAL A 227 5.73 -3.92 -6.81
CA VAL A 227 4.67 -4.43 -5.94
C VAL A 227 5.20 -4.57 -4.52
N HIS A 228 4.32 -4.28 -3.55
CA HIS A 228 4.69 -4.35 -2.15
C HIS A 228 3.53 -4.78 -1.27
N VAL A 229 3.81 -5.76 -0.37
CA VAL A 229 2.94 -6.23 0.70
C VAL A 229 3.82 -6.55 1.91
N GLY A 230 3.56 -5.95 3.06
CA GLY A 230 4.29 -6.22 4.30
C GLY A 230 5.28 -5.12 4.67
N ASP A 231 6.44 -5.48 5.18
CA ASP A 231 7.49 -4.56 5.66
C ASP A 231 8.88 -4.89 5.10
N THR A 232 8.98 -5.80 4.14
CA THR A 232 10.16 -5.87 3.26
C THR A 232 10.26 -4.57 2.47
N ARG A 233 11.47 -4.08 2.20
CA ARG A 233 11.66 -2.75 1.62
C ARG A 233 12.38 -2.78 0.29
N ALA A 234 12.03 -1.84 -0.59
CA ALA A 234 12.77 -1.52 -1.81
C ALA A 234 13.35 -0.11 -1.71
N TYR A 235 14.63 0.02 -2.06
CA TYR A 235 15.35 1.29 -2.14
C TYR A 235 15.91 1.50 -3.53
N LEU A 236 16.05 2.79 -3.90
CA LEU A 236 16.72 3.24 -5.12
C LEU A 236 17.86 4.18 -4.76
N LEU A 237 19.06 3.83 -5.15
CA LEU A 237 20.21 4.73 -5.18
C LEU A 237 20.35 5.30 -6.60
N ARG A 238 20.07 6.60 -6.75
CA ARG A 238 20.16 7.36 -7.99
C ARG A 238 20.80 8.71 -7.72
N ASP A 239 21.72 9.14 -8.56
CA ASP A 239 22.39 10.45 -8.47
C ASP A 239 22.98 10.76 -7.08
N GLY A 240 23.43 9.72 -6.36
CA GLY A 240 24.00 9.86 -5.02
C GLY A 240 22.97 10.01 -3.90
N GLU A 241 21.69 9.80 -4.16
CA GLU A 241 20.62 9.81 -3.17
C GLU A 241 20.00 8.41 -3.02
N LEU A 242 19.78 7.96 -1.77
CA LEU A 242 19.08 6.73 -1.45
C LEU A 242 17.63 7.03 -1.09
N SER A 243 16.68 6.61 -1.92
CA SER A 243 15.24 6.80 -1.71
C SER A 243 14.57 5.48 -1.35
N LEU A 244 13.67 5.49 -0.36
CA LEU A 244 12.79 4.35 -0.06
C LEU A 244 11.60 4.39 -1.03
N LEU A 245 11.33 3.27 -1.70
CA LEU A 245 10.27 3.14 -2.72
C LEU A 245 8.97 2.56 -2.15
N THR A 246 9.04 1.87 -1.02
CA THR A 246 7.92 1.17 -0.35
C THR A 246 7.51 1.90 0.92
N GLN A 247 6.33 1.57 1.44
CA GLN A 247 5.85 2.02 2.73
C GLN A 247 5.40 0.80 3.53
N ASP A 248 5.93 0.62 4.72
CA ASP A 248 5.68 -0.57 5.53
C ASP A 248 4.19 -0.75 5.85
N HIS A 249 3.68 -1.95 5.69
CA HIS A 249 2.32 -2.33 6.11
C HIS A 249 2.34 -2.86 7.54
N THR A 250 2.84 -2.05 8.48
CA THR A 250 2.86 -2.37 9.91
C THR A 250 1.84 -1.55 10.69
N TRP A 251 1.48 -2.03 11.86
CA TRP A 251 0.60 -1.31 12.75
C TRP A 251 1.17 0.06 13.15
N VAL A 252 2.48 0.13 13.44
CA VAL A 252 3.13 1.41 13.82
C VAL A 252 3.11 2.40 12.67
N GLN A 253 3.36 1.98 11.42
CA GLN A 253 3.27 2.86 10.27
C GLN A 253 1.84 3.38 10.09
N ALA A 254 0.83 2.53 10.29
CA ALA A 254 -0.57 2.96 10.26
C ALA A 254 -0.89 3.99 11.37
N GLN A 255 -0.28 3.89 12.57
CA GLN A 255 -0.44 4.90 13.62
C GLN A 255 0.28 6.22 13.26
N VAL A 256 1.47 6.15 12.67
CA VAL A 256 2.21 7.33 12.18
C VAL A 256 1.41 8.08 11.11
N ASP A 257 0.86 7.36 10.13
CA ASP A 257 0.04 7.94 9.05
C ASP A 257 -1.23 8.62 9.57
N GLN A 258 -1.72 8.15 10.71
CA GLN A 258 -2.87 8.71 11.41
C GLN A 258 -2.52 9.88 12.34
N GLY A 259 -1.22 10.20 12.48
CA GLY A 259 -0.74 11.21 13.42
C GLY A 259 -0.94 10.83 14.89
N ARG A 260 -1.07 9.53 15.20
CA ARG A 260 -1.25 9.00 16.57
C ARG A 260 0.06 8.56 17.22
N LEU A 261 1.11 8.41 16.42
CA LEU A 261 2.45 8.04 16.86
C LEU A 261 3.47 8.86 16.08
N ASP A 262 4.49 9.36 16.74
CA ASP A 262 5.60 10.02 16.06
C ASP A 262 6.53 8.99 15.40
N ARG A 263 7.20 9.39 14.31
CA ARG A 263 8.12 8.52 13.57
C ARG A 263 9.28 8.02 14.43
N ASP A 264 9.77 8.86 15.32
CA ASP A 264 10.89 8.52 16.20
C ASP A 264 10.46 7.47 17.27
N GLU A 265 9.21 7.53 17.72
CA GLU A 265 8.63 6.58 18.67
C GLU A 265 8.30 5.23 18.00
N ALA A 266 7.93 5.23 16.72
CA ALA A 266 7.55 4.03 15.96
C ALA A 266 8.67 2.99 15.93
N GLY A 267 9.94 3.41 15.78
CA GLY A 267 11.09 2.52 15.71
C GLY A 267 11.36 1.73 17.01
N ALA A 268 11.02 2.29 18.17
CA ALA A 268 11.18 1.66 19.48
C ALA A 268 9.91 0.97 20.00
N HIS A 269 8.80 1.05 19.25
CA HIS A 269 7.51 0.55 19.71
C HIS A 269 7.48 -0.99 19.80
N PRO A 270 6.90 -1.61 20.86
CA PRO A 270 6.83 -3.08 21.00
C PRO A 270 6.13 -3.79 19.81
N GLN A 271 5.18 -3.12 19.17
CA GLN A 271 4.42 -3.65 18.03
C GLN A 271 4.99 -3.22 16.65
N ARG A 272 6.27 -2.81 16.58
CA ARG A 272 6.88 -2.33 15.34
C ARG A 272 6.86 -3.36 14.19
N ALA A 273 6.96 -4.64 14.53
CA ALA A 273 6.93 -5.77 13.59
C ALA A 273 5.51 -6.35 13.38
N LEU A 274 4.46 -5.73 13.94
CA LEU A 274 3.09 -6.23 13.75
C LEU A 274 2.58 -5.83 12.36
N LEU A 275 2.55 -6.80 11.45
CA LEU A 275 2.02 -6.61 10.10
C LEU A 275 0.50 -6.42 10.11
N VAL A 276 0.01 -5.48 9.33
CA VAL A 276 -1.41 -5.26 9.04
C VAL A 276 -1.80 -5.80 7.65
N ARG A 277 -0.80 -6.10 6.80
CA ARG A 277 -0.98 -6.76 5.50
C ARG A 277 0.14 -7.77 5.27
N ALA A 278 -0.24 -8.99 4.90
CA ALA A 278 0.65 -10.07 4.49
C ALA A 278 -0.11 -11.02 3.56
N LEU A 279 0.56 -11.67 2.61
CA LEU A 279 -0.02 -12.73 1.79
C LEU A 279 -0.38 -13.92 2.69
N GLY A 280 -1.52 -14.53 2.47
CA GLY A 280 -2.05 -15.61 3.32
C GLY A 280 -2.71 -15.13 4.62
N GLY A 281 -2.67 -13.83 4.93
CA GLY A 281 -3.02 -13.27 6.25
C GLY A 281 -4.52 -13.11 6.57
N GLY A 282 -5.46 -13.61 5.78
CA GLY A 282 -6.90 -13.50 6.07
C GLY A 282 -7.73 -13.01 4.88
N GLU A 283 -8.24 -11.78 4.88
CA GLU A 283 -8.98 -11.21 3.76
C GLU A 283 -8.10 -10.97 2.53
N GLN A 284 -8.72 -10.79 1.35
CA GLN A 284 -7.98 -10.55 0.11
C GLN A 284 -6.99 -9.39 0.28
N VAL A 285 -5.72 -9.64 -0.03
CA VAL A 285 -4.64 -8.66 0.16
C VAL A 285 -4.68 -7.58 -0.91
N GLU A 286 -4.68 -6.34 -0.47
CA GLU A 286 -4.49 -5.17 -1.32
C GLU A 286 -3.00 -4.82 -1.35
N ALA A 287 -2.34 -5.08 -2.48
CA ALA A 287 -0.94 -4.75 -2.68
C ALA A 287 -0.75 -3.29 -3.12
N ASP A 288 0.31 -2.66 -2.66
CA ASP A 288 0.75 -1.39 -3.22
C ASP A 288 1.44 -1.63 -4.57
N LEU A 289 1.01 -0.89 -5.59
CA LEU A 289 1.53 -0.97 -6.95
C LEU A 289 2.05 0.40 -7.40
N ALA A 290 3.20 0.42 -8.04
CA ALA A 290 3.76 1.64 -8.64
C ALA A 290 4.53 1.32 -9.93
N LEU A 291 4.53 2.27 -10.87
CA LEU A 291 5.39 2.21 -12.06
C LEU A 291 6.55 3.19 -11.90
N ARG A 292 7.73 2.78 -12.39
CA ARG A 292 8.97 3.57 -12.38
C ARG A 292 9.68 3.41 -13.70
N THR A 293 10.58 4.33 -14.01
CA THR A 293 11.52 4.21 -15.13
C THR A 293 12.90 3.91 -14.59
N ALA A 294 13.50 2.81 -15.06
CA ALA A 294 14.88 2.45 -14.80
C ALA A 294 15.81 3.27 -15.69
N LEU A 295 16.83 3.88 -15.10
CA LEU A 295 17.84 4.65 -15.80
C LEU A 295 19.22 3.98 -15.64
N PRO A 296 20.09 4.03 -16.66
CA PRO A 296 21.46 3.59 -16.49
C PRO A 296 22.13 4.33 -15.31
N GLY A 297 22.75 3.57 -14.42
CA GLY A 297 23.37 4.08 -13.19
C GLY A 297 22.51 3.92 -11.94
N ASP A 298 21.25 3.52 -12.08
CA ASP A 298 20.41 3.16 -10.93
C ASP A 298 20.94 1.91 -10.23
N ARG A 299 20.90 1.92 -8.91
CA ARG A 299 21.10 0.72 -8.08
C ARG A 299 19.89 0.51 -7.19
N TYR A 300 19.26 -0.65 -7.29
CA TYR A 300 18.13 -1.06 -6.45
C TYR A 300 18.62 -1.99 -5.36
N LEU A 301 18.01 -1.86 -4.16
CA LEU A 301 18.12 -2.82 -3.06
C LEU A 301 16.71 -3.23 -2.65
N LEU A 302 16.43 -4.53 -2.64
CA LEU A 302 15.28 -5.11 -1.95
C LEU A 302 15.80 -5.87 -0.73
N CYS A 303 15.14 -5.78 0.42
CA CYS A 303 15.58 -6.50 1.61
C CYS A 303 14.46 -6.77 2.61
N SER A 304 14.64 -7.84 3.40
CA SER A 304 13.82 -8.13 4.59
C SER A 304 14.20 -7.25 5.78
N ASP A 305 13.41 -7.33 6.84
CA ASP A 305 13.62 -6.55 8.07
C ASP A 305 14.89 -6.96 8.82
N GLY A 306 15.35 -8.21 8.70
CA GLY A 306 16.63 -8.65 9.26
C GLY A 306 17.84 -7.86 8.74
N LEU A 307 17.70 -7.14 7.61
CA LEU A 307 18.71 -6.19 7.15
C LEU A 307 18.42 -4.77 7.63
N TRP A 308 17.26 -4.20 7.24
CA TRP A 308 16.99 -2.77 7.43
C TRP A 308 16.70 -2.38 8.90
N ALA A 309 16.30 -3.32 9.75
CA ALA A 309 16.06 -3.05 11.16
C ALA A 309 17.35 -2.94 11.99
N VAL A 310 18.44 -3.52 11.51
CA VAL A 310 19.74 -3.56 12.23
C VAL A 310 20.82 -2.71 11.55
N VAL A 311 20.70 -2.44 10.25
CA VAL A 311 21.63 -1.58 9.50
C VAL A 311 20.89 -0.28 9.17
N ASP A 312 21.34 0.82 9.73
CA ASP A 312 20.69 2.11 9.52
C ASP A 312 20.82 2.61 8.07
N ARG A 313 19.98 3.59 7.72
CA ARG A 313 19.92 4.13 6.35
C ARG A 313 21.25 4.71 5.87
N ALA A 314 22.05 5.30 6.76
CA ALA A 314 23.35 5.89 6.41
C ALA A 314 24.36 4.79 6.07
N ALA A 315 24.37 3.69 6.84
CA ALA A 315 25.20 2.53 6.58
C ALA A 315 24.76 1.79 5.30
N LEU A 316 23.45 1.61 5.07
CA LEU A 316 22.93 1.07 3.80
C LEU A 316 23.41 1.91 2.61
N PHE A 317 23.27 3.24 2.69
CA PHE A 317 23.73 4.16 1.64
C PHE A 317 25.25 4.04 1.40
N ALA A 318 26.05 4.07 2.46
CA ALA A 318 27.49 3.99 2.36
C ALA A 318 27.94 2.68 1.69
N THR A 319 27.36 1.55 2.11
CA THR A 319 27.65 0.23 1.56
C THR A 319 27.26 0.12 0.10
N LEU A 320 26.03 0.54 -0.26
CA LEU A 320 25.57 0.50 -1.64
C LEU A 320 26.41 1.40 -2.55
N ARG A 321 26.83 2.57 -2.07
CA ARG A 321 27.65 3.51 -2.84
C ARG A 321 29.09 3.04 -3.03
N ALA A 322 29.67 2.38 -2.03
CA ALA A 322 31.06 1.92 -2.06
C ALA A 322 31.28 0.63 -2.86
N ALA A 323 30.25 -0.21 -2.96
CA ALA A 323 30.38 -1.52 -3.60
C ALA A 323 30.54 -1.40 -5.12
N ALA A 324 31.57 -2.05 -5.66
CA ALA A 324 31.91 -2.01 -7.08
C ALA A 324 30.86 -2.71 -7.97
N ASP A 325 30.17 -3.71 -7.44
CA ASP A 325 29.18 -4.53 -8.12
C ASP A 325 28.11 -5.04 -7.15
N PRO A 326 26.95 -5.58 -7.66
CA PRO A 326 25.90 -6.12 -6.82
C PRO A 326 26.34 -7.24 -5.88
N GLN A 327 27.24 -8.13 -6.34
CA GLN A 327 27.72 -9.24 -5.53
C GLN A 327 28.53 -8.77 -4.32
N ARG A 328 29.33 -7.72 -4.50
CA ARG A 328 30.06 -7.10 -3.40
C ARG A 328 29.11 -6.41 -2.43
N ALA A 329 28.10 -5.68 -2.95
CA ALA A 329 27.11 -5.02 -2.13
C ALA A 329 26.34 -5.99 -1.24
N VAL A 330 25.85 -7.10 -1.79
CA VAL A 330 25.13 -8.15 -1.05
C VAL A 330 25.99 -8.70 0.07
N ARG A 331 27.25 -9.07 -0.21
CA ARG A 331 28.17 -9.60 0.83
C ARG A 331 28.39 -8.59 1.96
N ASP A 332 28.65 -7.34 1.61
CA ASP A 332 28.96 -6.31 2.60
C ASP A 332 27.71 -5.94 3.43
N LEU A 333 26.50 -5.95 2.85
CA LEU A 333 25.23 -5.75 3.55
C LEU A 333 24.94 -6.87 4.55
N ILE A 334 25.07 -8.13 4.15
CA ILE A 334 24.91 -9.28 5.06
C ILE A 334 25.96 -9.24 6.18
N ALA A 335 27.22 -8.93 5.84
CA ALA A 335 28.27 -8.80 6.86
C ALA A 335 27.97 -7.67 7.87
N ALA A 336 27.42 -6.54 7.42
CA ALA A 336 27.00 -5.46 8.29
C ALA A 336 25.86 -5.87 9.22
N ALA A 337 24.83 -6.58 8.71
CA ALA A 337 23.74 -7.09 9.53
C ALA A 337 24.26 -8.11 10.57
N ARG A 338 25.14 -9.01 10.19
CA ARG A 338 25.78 -9.97 11.12
C ARG A 338 26.60 -9.27 12.20
N ALA A 339 27.34 -8.22 11.83
CA ALA A 339 28.09 -7.41 12.79
C ALA A 339 27.18 -6.66 13.79
N ALA A 340 25.95 -6.35 13.38
CA ALA A 340 24.91 -5.74 14.22
C ALA A 340 24.10 -6.77 15.03
N GLY A 341 24.48 -8.07 14.99
CA GLY A 341 23.87 -9.14 15.79
C GLY A 341 22.89 -10.04 15.06
N ALA A 342 22.47 -9.69 13.84
CA ALA A 342 21.57 -10.47 12.97
C ALA A 342 20.50 -11.28 13.75
N PRO A 343 19.54 -10.64 14.42
CA PRO A 343 18.57 -11.33 15.28
C PRO A 343 17.52 -12.09 14.48
N ASP A 344 17.41 -11.81 13.17
CA ASP A 344 16.46 -12.44 12.25
C ASP A 344 17.12 -12.96 10.99
N ASN A 345 16.33 -13.64 10.15
CA ASN A 345 16.71 -14.03 8.80
C ASN A 345 16.99 -12.77 7.98
N ILE A 346 17.93 -12.85 7.05
CA ILE A 346 18.34 -11.74 6.20
C ILE A 346 18.19 -12.19 4.75
N ALA A 347 17.37 -11.49 3.99
CA ALA A 347 17.34 -11.63 2.55
C ALA A 347 17.57 -10.28 1.89
N CYS A 348 18.39 -10.26 0.84
CA CYS A 348 18.55 -9.06 0.02
C CYS A 348 18.85 -9.37 -1.44
N VAL A 349 18.40 -8.44 -2.29
CA VAL A 349 18.71 -8.40 -3.73
C VAL A 349 19.31 -7.03 -4.02
N VAL A 350 20.45 -7.00 -4.69
CA VAL A 350 21.00 -5.76 -5.25
C VAL A 350 21.04 -5.88 -6.77
N ALA A 351 20.63 -4.81 -7.47
CA ALA A 351 20.61 -4.79 -8.92
C ALA A 351 21.06 -3.44 -9.47
N ASP A 352 21.96 -3.47 -10.44
CA ASP A 352 22.47 -2.32 -11.18
C ASP A 352 21.86 -2.26 -12.57
N VAL A 353 21.32 -1.12 -12.94
CA VAL A 353 20.86 -0.83 -14.30
C VAL A 353 22.03 -0.32 -15.13
N VAL A 354 22.34 -1.02 -16.20
CA VAL A 354 23.45 -0.68 -17.11
C VAL A 354 22.93 -0.40 -18.52
N ALA A 355 23.57 0.51 -19.22
CA ALA A 355 23.30 0.71 -20.65
C ALA A 355 23.80 -0.50 -21.44
N VAL A 356 23.02 -0.93 -22.44
CA VAL A 356 23.41 -1.97 -23.41
C VAL A 356 24.02 -1.32 -24.64
#